data_d799275c9e28fefe8fc5eac61b6653a9
#
_entry.id   d799275c9e28fefe8fc5eac61b6653a9
#
_cell.length_a   1.000
_cell.length_b   1.000
_cell.length_c   1.000
_cell.angle_alpha   90.00
_cell.angle_beta   90.00
_cell.angle_gamma   90.00
#
_symmetry.space_group_name_H-M   'P 1'
#
loop_
_entity.id
_entity.type
_entity.pdbx_description
1 polymer ?
#
loop_
_entity_poly.entity_id
_entity_poly.type
_entity_poly.pdbx_seq_one_letter_code
_entity_poly.pdbx_strand_id
1 'polypeptide(L)'
;RRQRQMCIRDRSLGGQIKSNINNIEDIIFSKSRTLKRFVTQFKDAERKKAEKVTRFIYDLDKSIDNMLPKMEKGSFMVWTIGNRNVNKQMVHNDLILRELFASKGVNIFTDLEREILSKRMPGRNNFSETMSKEKILIFKI
;
A
#
# COMPACT_ATOMS: atom_id res chain seq x y z
N ARG A 1 -2.00 -25.30 -15.98
CA ARG A 1 -1.04 -24.26 -15.47
C ARG A 1 -1.56 -22.83 -15.66
N ARG A 2 -2.15 -22.45 -16.84
CA ARG A 2 -2.71 -21.11 -17.09
C ARG A 2 -3.87 -20.73 -16.15
N GLN A 3 -4.73 -21.66 -15.81
CA GLN A 3 -5.89 -21.41 -14.94
C GLN A 3 -5.48 -21.12 -13.48
N ARG A 4 -4.44 -21.79 -12.95
CA ARG A 4 -3.90 -21.51 -11.61
C ARG A 4 -3.26 -20.11 -11.51
N GLN A 5 -2.59 -19.65 -12.55
CA GLN A 5 -2.00 -18.30 -12.57
C GLN A 5 -3.06 -17.20 -12.61
N MET A 6 -4.20 -17.42 -13.29
CA MET A 6 -5.33 -16.48 -13.29
C MET A 6 -5.97 -16.35 -11.91
N CYS A 7 -6.22 -17.47 -11.22
CA CYS A 7 -6.82 -17.46 -9.87
C CYS A 7 -5.92 -16.80 -8.82
N ILE A 8 -4.60 -16.96 -8.92
CA ILE A 8 -3.64 -16.29 -8.03
C ILE A 8 -3.61 -14.77 -8.28
N ARG A 9 -3.72 -14.36 -9.54
CA ARG A 9 -3.71 -12.95 -9.94
C ARG A 9 -4.95 -12.19 -9.47
N ASP A 10 -6.11 -12.85 -9.46
CA ASP A 10 -7.38 -12.27 -9.01
C ASP A 10 -7.48 -12.17 -7.48
N ARG A 11 -6.66 -12.91 -6.74
CA ARG A 11 -6.61 -12.92 -5.27
C ARG A 11 -5.42 -12.13 -4.69
N SER A 12 -4.57 -11.55 -5.53
CA SER A 12 -3.46 -10.71 -5.08
C SER A 12 -3.96 -9.33 -4.67
N LEU A 13 -3.27 -8.70 -3.72
CA LEU A 13 -3.53 -7.32 -3.32
C LEU A 13 -3.56 -6.38 -4.55
N GLY A 14 -4.61 -5.59 -4.68
CA GLY A 14 -4.81 -4.72 -5.84
C GLY A 14 -5.31 -5.43 -7.10
N GLY A 15 -5.79 -6.68 -6.99
CA GLY A 15 -6.43 -7.43 -8.08
C GLY A 15 -7.70 -6.75 -8.61
N GLN A 16 -8.34 -7.36 -9.63
CA GLN A 16 -9.57 -6.82 -10.21
C GLN A 16 -10.76 -7.05 -9.26
N ILE A 17 -11.03 -6.08 -8.39
CA ILE A 17 -12.27 -6.06 -7.64
C ILE A 17 -13.35 -5.46 -8.56
N LYS A 18 -14.46 -6.17 -8.74
CA LYS A 18 -15.64 -5.70 -9.50
C LYS A 18 -16.42 -4.58 -8.78
N SER A 19 -15.99 -4.16 -7.59
CA SER A 19 -16.63 -3.09 -6.82
C SER A 19 -16.41 -1.72 -7.44
N ASN A 20 -17.40 -0.85 -7.29
CA ASN A 20 -17.32 0.53 -7.76
C ASN A 20 -16.17 1.27 -7.08
N ILE A 21 -15.28 1.86 -7.85
CA ILE A 21 -14.10 2.56 -7.33
C ILE A 21 -14.49 3.73 -6.42
N ASN A 22 -15.59 4.41 -6.70
CA ASN A 22 -16.04 5.55 -5.90
C ASN A 22 -16.34 5.14 -4.46
N ASN A 23 -17.02 4.01 -4.24
CA ASN A 23 -17.28 3.51 -2.88
C ASN A 23 -15.99 3.14 -2.14
N ILE A 24 -14.99 2.60 -2.86
CA ILE A 24 -13.68 2.29 -2.29
C ILE A 24 -12.95 3.58 -1.90
N GLU A 25 -12.99 4.59 -2.75
CA GLU A 25 -12.35 5.89 -2.50
C GLU A 25 -12.95 6.56 -1.27
N ASP A 26 -14.27 6.61 -1.14
CA ASP A 26 -14.93 7.22 0.01
C ASP A 26 -14.50 6.56 1.32
N ILE A 27 -14.46 5.23 1.35
CA ILE A 27 -14.04 4.47 2.53
C ILE A 27 -12.57 4.74 2.88
N ILE A 28 -11.68 4.64 1.89
CA ILE A 28 -10.24 4.66 2.19
C ILE A 28 -9.71 6.10 2.35
N PHE A 29 -10.32 7.08 1.68
CA PHE A 29 -9.95 8.49 1.82
C PHE A 29 -10.35 9.07 3.18
N SER A 30 -11.37 8.52 3.84
CA SER A 30 -11.70 8.86 5.22
C SER A 30 -10.63 8.41 6.20
N LYS A 31 -9.89 7.33 5.88
CA LYS A 31 -8.83 6.75 6.71
C LYS A 31 -7.45 7.29 6.38
N SER A 32 -7.19 7.70 5.13
CA SER A 32 -5.88 8.18 4.69
C SER A 32 -5.96 9.48 3.89
N ARG A 33 -5.55 10.57 4.54
CA ARG A 33 -5.43 11.89 3.91
C ARG A 33 -4.30 11.92 2.88
N THR A 34 -3.22 11.22 3.16
CA THR A 34 -2.06 11.10 2.25
C THR A 34 -2.47 10.45 0.92
N LEU A 35 -3.22 9.34 0.98
CA LEU A 35 -3.73 8.68 -0.23
C LEU A 35 -4.70 9.58 -0.99
N LYS A 36 -5.64 10.22 -0.29
CA LYS A 36 -6.59 11.15 -0.91
C LYS A 36 -5.85 12.24 -1.69
N ARG A 37 -4.88 12.90 -1.06
CA ARG A 37 -4.06 13.95 -1.70
C ARG A 37 -3.33 13.42 -2.92
N PHE A 38 -2.75 12.22 -2.83
CA PHE A 38 -2.06 11.59 -3.95
C PHE A 38 -3.00 11.34 -5.14
N VAL A 39 -4.18 10.73 -4.91
CA VAL A 39 -5.11 10.35 -6.00
C VAL A 39 -5.75 11.56 -6.66
N THR A 40 -6.09 12.60 -5.89
CA THR A 40 -6.77 13.81 -6.40
C THR A 40 -5.89 14.69 -7.30
N GLN A 41 -4.57 14.47 -7.33
CA GLN A 41 -3.66 15.18 -8.23
C GLN A 41 -3.80 14.75 -9.69
N PHE A 42 -4.33 13.54 -9.94
CA PHE A 42 -4.38 12.96 -11.27
C PHE A 42 -5.75 13.15 -11.93
N LYS A 43 -5.72 13.36 -13.25
CA LYS A 43 -6.92 13.47 -14.10
C LYS A 43 -6.86 12.44 -15.23
N ASP A 44 -7.99 12.13 -15.81
CA ASP A 44 -8.15 11.31 -17.03
C ASP A 44 -7.38 9.98 -17.02
N ALA A 45 -6.55 9.75 -18.02
CA ALA A 45 -5.82 8.49 -18.19
C ALA A 45 -4.85 8.17 -17.05
N GLU A 46 -4.27 9.21 -16.40
CA GLU A 46 -3.36 9.02 -15.28
C GLU A 46 -4.09 8.56 -14.01
N ARG A 47 -5.35 8.96 -13.84
CA ARG A 47 -6.19 8.55 -12.72
C ARG A 47 -6.37 7.04 -12.66
N LYS A 48 -6.48 6.35 -13.79
CA LYS A 48 -6.57 4.87 -13.84
C LYS A 48 -5.38 4.17 -13.19
N LYS A 49 -4.19 4.78 -13.23
CA LYS A 49 -3.01 4.24 -12.54
C LYS A 49 -3.08 4.51 -11.03
N ALA A 50 -3.57 5.70 -10.64
CA ALA A 50 -3.79 6.05 -9.23
C ALA A 50 -4.88 5.18 -8.59
N GLU A 51 -5.95 4.84 -9.30
CA GLU A 51 -6.99 3.91 -8.85
C GLU A 51 -6.44 2.52 -8.49
N LYS A 52 -5.40 2.03 -9.20
CA LYS A 52 -4.74 0.78 -8.81
C LYS A 52 -4.05 0.88 -7.46
N VAL A 53 -3.49 2.05 -7.13
CA VAL A 53 -2.94 2.31 -5.80
C VAL A 53 -4.05 2.29 -4.76
N THR A 54 -5.17 2.97 -5.03
CA THR A 54 -6.34 2.99 -4.12
C THR A 54 -6.84 1.58 -3.83
N ARG A 55 -6.98 0.73 -4.86
CA ARG A 55 -7.41 -0.67 -4.69
C ARG A 55 -6.41 -1.48 -3.85
N PHE A 56 -5.12 -1.32 -4.12
CA PHE A 56 -4.09 -1.98 -3.34
C PHE A 56 -4.15 -1.58 -1.86
N ILE A 57 -4.30 -0.29 -1.57
CA ILE A 57 -4.40 0.22 -0.20
C ILE A 57 -5.69 -0.23 0.49
N TYR A 58 -6.79 -0.31 -0.25
CA TYR A 58 -8.05 -0.85 0.28
C TYR A 58 -7.92 -2.33 0.68
N ASP A 59 -7.29 -3.16 -0.17
CA ASP A 59 -7.05 -4.56 0.15
C ASP A 59 -6.10 -4.72 1.34
N LEU A 60 -5.10 -3.83 1.43
CA LEU A 60 -4.19 -3.77 2.57
C LEU A 60 -4.93 -3.43 3.87
N ASP A 61 -5.82 -2.43 3.84
CA ASP A 61 -6.67 -2.06 4.97
C ASP A 61 -7.54 -3.23 5.44
N LYS A 62 -8.17 -3.94 4.50
CA LYS A 62 -8.93 -5.17 4.79
C LYS A 62 -8.06 -6.27 5.43
N SER A 63 -6.83 -6.41 4.96
CA SER A 63 -5.89 -7.38 5.53
C SER A 63 -5.55 -7.03 6.98
N ILE A 64 -5.34 -5.74 7.28
CA ILE A 64 -5.12 -5.26 8.64
C ILE A 64 -6.34 -5.54 9.51
N ASP A 65 -7.56 -5.24 9.02
CA ASP A 65 -8.81 -5.53 9.75
C ASP A 65 -8.96 -7.02 10.12
N ASN A 66 -8.47 -7.91 9.24
CA ASN A 66 -8.52 -9.36 9.49
C ASN A 66 -7.43 -9.84 10.46
N MET A 67 -6.29 -9.15 10.54
CA MET A 67 -5.16 -9.52 11.38
C MET A 67 -5.29 -9.00 12.81
N LEU A 68 -5.69 -7.74 12.98
CA LEU A 68 -5.73 -7.08 14.30
C LEU A 68 -6.54 -7.86 15.36
N PRO A 69 -7.74 -8.40 15.07
CA PRO A 69 -8.51 -9.13 16.08
C PRO A 69 -7.86 -10.47 16.51
N LYS A 70 -6.85 -10.94 15.78
CA LYS A 70 -6.14 -12.20 16.07
C LYS A 70 -4.83 -11.96 16.83
N MET A 71 -4.47 -10.70 17.02
CA MET A 71 -3.26 -10.32 17.74
C MET A 71 -3.53 -10.21 19.23
N GLU A 72 -2.58 -10.66 20.02
CA GLU A 72 -2.63 -10.49 21.47
C GLU A 72 -2.30 -9.04 21.86
N LYS A 73 -2.96 -8.53 22.91
CA LYS A 73 -2.67 -7.22 23.44
C LYS A 73 -1.22 -7.14 23.93
N GLY A 74 -0.52 -6.08 23.56
CA GLY A 74 0.89 -5.90 23.86
C GLY A 74 1.86 -6.52 22.85
N SER A 75 1.36 -7.26 21.83
CA SER A 75 2.17 -7.80 20.75
C SER A 75 2.65 -6.71 19.78
N PHE A 76 3.61 -7.06 18.95
CA PHE A 76 4.16 -6.16 17.94
C PHE A 76 3.86 -6.67 16.53
N MET A 77 3.51 -5.75 15.65
CA MET A 77 3.37 -6.01 14.22
C MET A 77 4.44 -5.22 13.47
N VAL A 78 5.26 -5.92 12.69
CA VAL A 78 6.38 -5.35 11.93
C VAL A 78 6.06 -5.36 10.45
N TRP A 79 6.13 -4.20 9.80
CA TRP A 79 5.86 -4.01 8.38
C TRP A 79 7.09 -3.45 7.68
N THR A 80 7.57 -4.15 6.65
CA THR A 80 8.56 -3.61 5.73
C THR A 80 7.84 -3.08 4.50
N ILE A 81 7.98 -1.79 4.24
CA ILE A 81 7.28 -1.13 3.15
C ILE A 81 8.20 -0.14 2.43
N GLY A 82 8.06 -0.08 1.12
CA GLY A 82 8.79 0.86 0.30
C GLY A 82 7.86 1.89 -0.34
N ASN A 83 8.32 3.11 -0.44
CA ASN A 83 7.69 4.15 -1.23
C ASN A 83 8.01 3.92 -2.71
N ARG A 84 7.07 4.20 -3.59
CA ARG A 84 7.25 3.98 -5.03
C ARG A 84 6.73 5.15 -5.85
N ASN A 85 7.27 5.31 -7.04
CA ASN A 85 6.77 6.31 -7.98
C ASN A 85 5.66 5.75 -8.88
N VAL A 86 4.58 6.51 -9.03
CA VAL A 86 3.51 6.27 -10.00
C VAL A 86 3.27 7.59 -10.74
N ASN A 87 3.36 7.57 -12.06
CA ASN A 87 3.27 8.78 -12.90
C ASN A 87 4.23 9.90 -12.45
N LYS A 88 5.48 9.54 -12.12
CA LYS A 88 6.51 10.46 -11.61
C LYS A 88 6.19 11.12 -10.26
N GLN A 89 5.12 10.72 -9.60
CA GLN A 89 4.74 11.17 -8.25
C GLN A 89 5.00 10.06 -7.25
N MET A 90 5.57 10.43 -6.10
CA MET A 90 5.87 9.47 -5.04
C MET A 90 4.60 9.09 -4.27
N VAL A 91 4.35 7.79 -4.15
CA VAL A 91 3.36 7.22 -3.25
C VAL A 91 4.04 6.97 -1.91
N HIS A 92 3.66 7.74 -0.90
CA HIS A 92 4.17 7.60 0.47
C HIS A 92 3.44 6.46 1.20
N ASN A 93 3.76 5.22 0.83
CA ASN A 93 3.13 4.05 1.42
C ASN A 93 3.35 3.93 2.93
N ASP A 94 4.49 4.42 3.41
CA ASP A 94 4.83 4.47 4.84
C ASP A 94 3.87 5.39 5.62
N LEU A 95 3.56 6.57 5.10
CA LEU A 95 2.61 7.48 5.73
C LEU A 95 1.17 6.94 5.65
N ILE A 96 0.79 6.40 4.49
CA ILE A 96 -0.53 5.79 4.29
C ILE A 96 -0.75 4.65 5.29
N LEU A 97 0.24 3.76 5.45
CA LEU A 97 0.14 2.64 6.38
C LEU A 97 -0.02 3.11 7.85
N ARG A 98 0.70 4.17 8.25
CA ARG A 98 0.53 4.79 9.58
C ARG A 98 -0.89 5.32 9.77
N GLU A 99 -1.43 6.01 8.77
CA GLU A 99 -2.80 6.55 8.82
C GLU A 99 -3.85 5.43 8.92
N LEU A 100 -3.67 4.30 8.22
CA LEU A 100 -4.55 3.15 8.32
C LEU A 100 -4.54 2.54 9.72
N PHE A 101 -3.37 2.34 10.32
CA PHE A 101 -3.27 1.83 11.69
C PHE A 101 -3.85 2.81 12.71
N ALA A 102 -3.57 4.11 12.54
CA ALA A 102 -4.12 5.15 13.41
C ALA A 102 -5.66 5.19 13.37
N SER A 103 -6.27 4.99 12.18
CA SER A 103 -7.74 4.90 12.02
C SER A 103 -8.36 3.72 12.77
N LYS A 104 -7.55 2.75 13.20
CA LYS A 104 -7.95 1.57 13.99
C LYS A 104 -7.52 1.67 15.45
N GLY A 105 -7.06 2.84 15.89
CA GLY A 105 -6.61 3.11 17.26
C GLY A 105 -5.22 2.54 17.57
N VAL A 106 -4.47 2.08 16.57
CA VAL A 106 -3.11 1.55 16.74
C VAL A 106 -2.10 2.59 16.28
N ASN A 107 -1.25 3.03 17.20
CA ASN A 107 -0.20 4.00 16.90
C ASN A 107 1.13 3.30 16.63
N ILE A 108 1.98 3.97 15.84
CA ILE A 108 3.33 3.48 15.60
C ILE A 108 4.13 3.51 16.91
N PHE A 109 4.83 2.41 17.18
CA PHE A 109 5.77 2.32 18.30
C PHE A 109 7.13 2.91 17.92
N THR A 110 7.67 2.50 16.76
CA THR A 110 8.92 3.04 16.21
C THR A 110 9.01 2.76 14.71
N ASP A 111 9.93 3.41 14.04
CA ASP A 111 10.27 3.12 12.64
C ASP A 111 11.79 3.17 12.42
N LEU A 112 12.21 2.38 11.43
CA LEU A 112 13.59 2.30 10.98
C LEU A 112 13.64 2.50 9.47
N GLU A 113 14.76 2.99 8.97
CA GLU A 113 15.04 3.05 7.54
C GLU A 113 16.19 2.10 7.20
N ARG A 114 16.00 1.32 6.15
CA ARG A 114 17.03 0.40 5.64
C ARG A 114 17.37 0.76 4.21
N GLU A 115 18.65 0.88 3.91
CA GLU A 115 19.16 1.00 2.55
C GLU A 115 19.21 -0.36 1.84
N ILE A 116 18.83 -0.37 0.57
CA ILE A 116 18.91 -1.56 -0.28
C ILE A 116 20.23 -1.52 -1.02
N LEU A 117 21.24 -2.21 -0.49
CA LEU A 117 22.62 -2.15 -0.97
C LEU A 117 22.85 -2.78 -2.35
N SER A 118 22.02 -3.71 -2.79
CA SER A 118 22.23 -4.43 -4.05
C SER A 118 20.90 -4.64 -4.78
N LYS A 119 20.81 -4.06 -5.97
CA LYS A 119 19.66 -4.20 -6.85
C LYS A 119 20.01 -5.04 -8.05
N ARG A 120 19.49 -6.26 -8.11
CA ARG A 120 19.50 -7.04 -9.34
C ARG A 120 18.24 -6.70 -10.13
N MET A 121 18.35 -5.71 -11.04
CA MET A 121 17.29 -5.41 -11.97
C MET A 121 17.48 -6.16 -13.28
N PRO A 122 16.45 -6.80 -13.84
CA PRO A 122 16.48 -7.19 -15.25
C PRO A 122 16.66 -5.91 -16.09
N GLY A 123 17.64 -5.88 -16.98
CA GLY A 123 18.11 -4.70 -17.72
C GLY A 123 17.14 -4.04 -18.70
N ARG A 124 15.83 -4.04 -18.42
CA ARG A 124 14.78 -3.50 -19.29
C ARG A 124 13.88 -2.43 -18.67
N ASN A 125 14.12 -2.00 -17.45
CA ASN A 125 13.28 -0.96 -16.81
C ASN A 125 14.00 0.37 -16.70
N ASN A 126 14.07 1.12 -17.82
CA ASN A 126 14.53 2.51 -17.83
C ASN A 126 13.46 3.52 -17.39
N PHE A 127 12.27 3.09 -16.94
CA PHE A 127 11.11 3.96 -16.73
C PHE A 127 10.77 4.26 -15.26
N SER A 128 11.40 3.62 -14.30
CA SER A 128 11.15 3.92 -12.88
C SER A 128 12.46 3.97 -12.12
N GLU A 129 12.67 5.06 -11.39
CA GLU A 129 13.72 5.11 -10.37
C GLU A 129 13.50 3.95 -9.39
N THR A 130 14.55 3.15 -9.23
CA THR A 130 14.49 2.00 -8.35
C THR A 130 14.50 2.48 -6.90
N MET A 131 13.59 1.94 -6.11
CA MET A 131 13.54 2.17 -4.68
C MET A 131 14.90 1.86 -4.02
N SER A 132 15.50 2.84 -3.35
CA SER A 132 16.81 2.71 -2.71
C SER A 132 16.72 2.45 -1.22
N LYS A 133 15.56 2.71 -0.64
CA LYS A 133 15.31 2.64 0.79
C LYS A 133 13.97 1.99 1.08
N GLU A 134 13.93 1.25 2.19
CA GLU A 134 12.70 0.67 2.75
C GLU A 134 12.49 1.21 4.16
N LYS A 135 11.23 1.37 4.53
CA LYS A 135 10.82 1.68 5.90
C LYS A 135 10.37 0.41 6.61
N ILE A 136 10.82 0.26 7.84
CA ILE A 136 10.35 -0.80 8.74
C ILE A 136 9.53 -0.11 9.80
N LEU A 137 8.22 -0.30 9.78
CA LEU A 137 7.28 0.29 10.70
C LEU A 137 6.89 -0.76 11.76
N ILE A 138 6.99 -0.41 13.03
CA ILE A 138 6.66 -1.29 14.14
C ILE A 138 5.47 -0.69 14.89
N PHE A 139 4.38 -1.44 14.98
CA PHE A 139 3.17 -1.08 15.69
C PHE A 139 3.02 -1.96 16.91
N LYS A 140 2.60 -1.39 18.04
CA LYS A 140 2.24 -2.12 19.26
C LYS A 140 0.72 -2.21 19.34
N ILE A 141 0.22 -3.44 19.46
CA ILE A 141 -1.22 -3.74 19.51
C ILE A 141 -1.75 -3.65 20.95
#